data_687f7f263c0a6fc79768d3b52328d8d8
#
_entry.id   687f7f263c0a6fc79768d3b52328d8d8
#
_cell.length_a   1.000
_cell.length_b   1.000
_cell.length_c   1.000
_cell.angle_alpha   90.00
_cell.angle_beta   90.00
_cell.angle_gamma   90.00
#
_symmetry.space_group_name_H-M   'P 1'
#
loop_
_entity.id
_entity.type
_entity.pdbx_description
1 polymer ?
#
loop_
_entity_poly.entity_id
_entity_poly.type
_entity_poly.pdbx_seq_one_letter_code
_entity_poly.pdbx_strand_id
1 'polypeptide(L)'
;MQYRTLGKDLTVSAVGLVAFSPLANGFLTARYTAESKFDPKEDYRCAMPQFKKESFAQNGNLLALLEETAKAKNAAPGQISLAWMLNKKPYIVPIPGTRKLNRLAENLGAADIVLTAGEVAAIDEALDNMTMSNVFGGTRVIKR
;
A
#
# COMPACT_ATOMS: atom_id res chain seq x y z
N MET A 1 -5.67 -15.21 19.50
CA MET A 1 -4.69 -14.10 19.53
C MET A 1 -4.55 -13.67 20.98
N GLN A 2 -3.33 -13.46 21.47
CA GLN A 2 -3.13 -12.95 22.83
C GLN A 2 -3.23 -11.43 22.84
N TYR A 3 -3.87 -10.87 23.85
CA TYR A 3 -4.01 -9.43 24.07
C TYR A 3 -3.26 -9.01 25.31
N ARG A 4 -2.81 -7.75 25.34
CA ARG A 4 -2.20 -7.11 26.51
C ARG A 4 -2.87 -5.78 26.76
N THR A 5 -3.11 -5.45 28.01
CA THR A 5 -3.60 -4.14 28.43
C THR A 5 -2.42 -3.23 28.74
N LEU A 6 -2.34 -2.09 28.09
CA LEU A 6 -1.36 -1.03 28.35
C LEU A 6 -2.04 0.08 29.14
N GLY A 7 -1.47 0.41 30.31
CA GLY A 7 -2.11 1.39 31.19
C GLY A 7 -3.41 0.85 31.79
N LYS A 8 -4.42 1.75 31.90
CA LYS A 8 -5.71 1.39 32.53
C LYS A 8 -6.70 0.73 31.57
N ASP A 9 -6.73 1.16 30.29
CA ASP A 9 -7.85 0.83 29.39
C ASP A 9 -7.47 0.48 27.94
N LEU A 10 -6.19 0.55 27.55
CA LEU A 10 -5.77 0.25 26.19
C LEU A 10 -5.42 -1.23 26.04
N THR A 11 -6.34 -2.01 25.49
CA THR A 11 -6.08 -3.41 25.13
C THR A 11 -5.54 -3.51 23.72
N VAL A 12 -4.34 -4.09 23.56
CA VAL A 12 -3.65 -4.27 22.28
C VAL A 12 -3.35 -5.74 22.02
N SER A 13 -3.22 -6.13 20.77
CA SER A 13 -2.71 -7.46 20.43
C SER A 13 -1.25 -7.60 20.91
N ALA A 14 -0.91 -8.75 21.46
CA ALA A 14 0.46 -9.03 21.92
C ALA A 14 1.46 -9.12 20.75
N VAL A 15 0.98 -9.41 19.54
CA VAL A 15 1.76 -9.46 18.29
C VAL A 15 1.01 -8.70 17.22
N GLY A 16 1.69 -7.76 16.58
CA GLY A 16 1.20 -7.01 15.42
C GLY A 16 2.15 -7.15 14.23
N LEU A 17 1.63 -7.02 13.03
CA LEU A 17 2.42 -6.93 11.81
C LEU A 17 2.47 -5.47 11.35
N VAL A 18 3.65 -4.89 11.41
CA VAL A 18 3.89 -3.54 10.89
C VAL A 18 4.16 -3.63 9.38
N ALA A 19 3.25 -3.08 8.58
CA ALA A 19 3.40 -3.03 7.13
C ALA A 19 4.31 -1.85 6.75
N PHE A 20 5.57 -2.16 6.48
CA PHE A 20 6.56 -1.19 6.02
C PHE A 20 6.32 -0.78 4.57
N SER A 21 6.52 0.51 4.27
CA SER A 21 6.35 1.08 2.93
C SER A 21 5.01 0.73 2.26
N PRO A 22 3.87 0.92 2.95
CA PRO A 22 2.55 0.41 2.54
C PRO A 22 2.05 1.01 1.22
N LEU A 23 2.65 2.10 0.75
CA LEU A 23 2.35 2.76 -0.53
C LEU A 23 3.45 2.52 -1.58
N ALA A 24 4.38 1.57 -1.36
CA ALA A 24 5.51 1.29 -2.25
C ALA A 24 6.26 2.56 -2.68
N ASN A 25 6.58 3.44 -1.71
CA ASN A 25 7.22 4.76 -1.92
C ASN A 25 6.41 5.70 -2.82
N GLY A 26 5.10 5.53 -2.86
CA GLY A 26 4.17 6.32 -3.64
C GLY A 26 3.74 5.66 -4.97
N PHE A 27 4.28 4.51 -5.34
CA PHE A 27 3.89 3.78 -6.55
C PHE A 27 2.39 3.47 -6.55
N LEU A 28 1.85 2.95 -5.44
CA LEU A 28 0.44 2.57 -5.29
C LEU A 28 -0.52 3.76 -5.14
N THR A 29 -0.02 4.99 -5.23
CA THR A 29 -0.88 6.18 -5.26
C THR A 29 -1.41 6.51 -6.65
N ALA A 30 -0.97 5.79 -7.70
CA ALA A 30 -1.26 6.02 -9.11
C ALA A 30 -0.89 7.44 -9.62
N ARG A 31 -0.02 8.17 -8.88
CA ARG A 31 0.41 9.54 -9.25
C ARG A 31 1.60 9.58 -10.19
N TYR A 32 2.28 8.46 -10.30
CA TYR A 32 3.46 8.31 -11.14
C TYR A 32 3.15 7.39 -12.30
N THR A 33 3.75 7.71 -13.44
CA THR A 33 3.64 6.93 -14.68
C THR A 33 5.03 6.50 -15.15
N ALA A 34 5.07 5.70 -16.20
CA ALA A 34 6.32 5.28 -16.84
C ALA A 34 7.17 6.46 -17.37
N GLU A 35 6.54 7.61 -17.57
CA GLU A 35 7.17 8.86 -18.04
C GLU A 35 7.60 9.79 -16.91
N SER A 36 7.28 9.44 -15.65
CA SER A 36 7.66 10.23 -14.49
C SER A 36 9.18 10.31 -14.36
N LYS A 37 9.68 11.52 -14.17
CA LYS A 37 11.12 11.76 -14.01
C LYS A 37 11.42 12.09 -12.56
N PHE A 38 12.45 11.48 -12.04
CA PHE A 38 12.98 11.73 -10.70
C PHE A 38 14.39 12.29 -10.81
N ASP A 39 14.72 13.29 -9.97
CA ASP A 39 16.07 13.83 -9.92
C ASP A 39 17.02 12.81 -9.26
N PRO A 40 18.05 12.32 -9.98
CA PRO A 40 18.98 11.34 -9.40
C PRO A 40 19.78 11.84 -8.19
N LYS A 41 19.86 13.16 -8.01
CA LYS A 41 20.60 13.78 -6.88
C LYS A 41 19.73 13.92 -5.63
N GLU A 42 18.41 14.07 -5.80
CA GLU A 42 17.51 14.41 -4.70
C GLU A 42 16.46 13.32 -4.43
N ASP A 43 16.19 12.45 -5.40
CA ASP A 43 15.10 11.49 -5.32
C ASP A 43 15.58 10.04 -5.54
N TYR A 44 15.66 9.29 -4.45
CA TYR A 44 16.10 7.89 -4.46
C TYR A 44 15.21 6.96 -5.31
N ARG A 45 13.98 7.39 -5.70
CA ARG A 45 13.07 6.61 -6.53
C ARG A 45 13.61 6.34 -7.92
N CYS A 46 14.52 7.17 -8.42
CA CYS A 46 15.21 6.92 -9.69
C CYS A 46 15.94 5.57 -9.75
N ALA A 47 16.40 5.05 -8.59
CA ALA A 47 17.10 3.78 -8.48
C ALA A 47 16.18 2.62 -8.08
N MET A 48 14.91 2.88 -7.77
CA MET A 48 13.99 1.85 -7.27
C MET A 48 13.37 1.02 -8.40
N PRO A 49 13.38 -0.31 -8.28
CA PRO A 49 12.87 -1.21 -9.34
C PRO A 49 11.41 -0.95 -9.72
N GLN A 50 10.55 -0.62 -8.75
CA GLN A 50 9.12 -0.39 -9.00
C GLN A 50 8.83 0.85 -9.86
N PHE A 51 9.79 1.79 -9.98
CA PHE A 51 9.65 2.98 -10.83
C PHE A 51 10.29 2.83 -12.20
N LYS A 52 10.79 1.65 -12.55
CA LYS A 52 11.24 1.36 -13.90
C LYS A 52 10.04 1.22 -14.84
N LYS A 53 10.24 1.58 -16.11
CA LYS A 53 9.18 1.58 -17.12
C LYS A 53 8.49 0.22 -17.26
N GLU A 54 9.25 -0.86 -17.21
CA GLU A 54 8.75 -2.23 -17.28
C GLU A 54 7.83 -2.57 -16.10
N SER A 55 8.11 -2.03 -14.92
CA SER A 55 7.31 -2.27 -13.72
C SER A 55 5.93 -1.63 -13.82
N PHE A 56 5.78 -0.50 -14.48
CA PHE A 56 4.45 0.09 -14.73
C PHE A 56 3.62 -0.79 -15.66
N ALA A 57 4.22 -1.39 -16.69
CA ALA A 57 3.51 -2.32 -17.55
C ALA A 57 3.11 -3.60 -16.81
N GLN A 58 4.01 -4.15 -15.99
CA GLN A 58 3.76 -5.37 -15.20
C GLN A 58 2.68 -5.19 -14.14
N ASN A 59 2.61 -4.01 -13.52
CA ASN A 59 1.71 -3.72 -12.40
C ASN A 59 0.48 -2.89 -12.80
N GLY A 60 0.27 -2.68 -14.09
CA GLY A 60 -0.81 -1.83 -14.62
C GLY A 60 -2.20 -2.29 -14.17
N ASN A 61 -2.45 -3.60 -14.17
CA ASN A 61 -3.74 -4.15 -13.72
C ASN A 61 -4.04 -3.84 -12.26
N LEU A 62 -3.05 -3.92 -11.38
CA LEU A 62 -3.24 -3.56 -9.97
C LEU A 62 -3.51 -2.07 -9.82
N LEU A 63 -2.75 -1.21 -10.51
CA LEU A 63 -2.97 0.24 -10.44
C LEU A 63 -4.37 0.60 -10.95
N ALA A 64 -4.82 0.01 -12.07
CA ALA A 64 -6.16 0.22 -12.60
C ALA A 64 -7.25 -0.24 -11.61
N LEU A 65 -7.09 -1.40 -10.97
CA LEU A 65 -8.03 -1.89 -9.96
C LEU A 65 -8.10 -0.95 -8.75
N LEU A 66 -6.95 -0.45 -8.27
CA LEU A 66 -6.92 0.52 -7.17
C LEU A 66 -7.62 1.83 -7.55
N GLU A 67 -7.43 2.32 -8.77
CA GLU A 67 -8.09 3.52 -9.29
C GLU A 67 -9.60 3.34 -9.42
N GLU A 68 -10.05 2.21 -9.95
CA GLU A 68 -11.47 1.88 -10.09
C GLU A 68 -12.15 1.78 -8.72
N THR A 69 -11.56 1.04 -7.79
CA THR A 69 -12.07 0.92 -6.42
C THR A 69 -12.09 2.28 -5.73
N ALA A 70 -11.07 3.10 -5.93
CA ALA A 70 -10.99 4.44 -5.37
C ALA A 70 -12.13 5.34 -5.87
N LYS A 71 -12.43 5.30 -7.17
CA LYS A 71 -13.59 6.03 -7.74
C LYS A 71 -14.91 5.58 -7.11
N ALA A 72 -15.11 4.27 -6.97
CA ALA A 72 -16.33 3.72 -6.36
C ALA A 72 -16.50 4.13 -4.88
N LYS A 73 -15.38 4.32 -4.16
CA LYS A 73 -15.36 4.73 -2.75
C LYS A 73 -15.22 6.24 -2.52
N ASN A 74 -15.16 7.05 -3.58
CA ASN A 74 -14.84 8.49 -3.50
C ASN A 74 -13.55 8.74 -2.70
N ALA A 75 -12.52 7.97 -2.99
CA ALA A 75 -11.23 7.95 -2.29
C ALA A 75 -10.05 8.09 -3.27
N ALA A 76 -8.84 8.20 -2.75
CA ALA A 76 -7.62 8.12 -3.53
C ALA A 76 -7.09 6.67 -3.61
N PRO A 77 -6.40 6.26 -4.69
CA PRO A 77 -5.84 4.91 -4.83
C PRO A 77 -4.93 4.49 -3.65
N GLY A 78 -4.12 5.43 -3.12
CA GLY A 78 -3.31 5.19 -1.94
C GLY A 78 -4.12 4.86 -0.69
N GLN A 79 -5.31 5.47 -0.53
CA GLN A 79 -6.21 5.15 0.56
C GLN A 79 -6.78 3.73 0.42
N ILE A 80 -7.07 3.27 -0.79
CA ILE A 80 -7.53 1.89 -1.03
C ILE A 80 -6.44 0.88 -0.64
N SER A 81 -5.19 1.15 -1.01
CA SER A 81 -4.05 0.31 -0.60
C SER A 81 -3.93 0.19 0.93
N LEU A 82 -4.05 1.31 1.64
CA LEU A 82 -4.02 1.33 3.11
C LEU A 82 -5.25 0.64 3.72
N ALA A 83 -6.45 0.92 3.19
CA ALA A 83 -7.70 0.30 3.65
C ALA A 83 -7.67 -1.21 3.45
N TRP A 84 -7.14 -1.71 2.32
CA TRP A 84 -6.97 -3.15 2.10
C TRP A 84 -6.14 -3.80 3.21
N MET A 85 -5.01 -3.21 3.60
CA MET A 85 -4.18 -3.72 4.70
C MET A 85 -4.93 -3.75 6.03
N LEU A 86 -5.67 -2.68 6.35
CA LEU A 86 -6.47 -2.58 7.58
C LEU A 86 -7.63 -3.58 7.61
N ASN A 87 -8.27 -3.83 6.47
CA ASN A 87 -9.39 -4.78 6.36
C ASN A 87 -8.92 -6.25 6.27
N LYS A 88 -7.66 -6.50 5.92
CA LYS A 88 -7.12 -7.86 5.75
C LYS A 88 -7.04 -8.62 7.06
N LYS A 89 -6.49 -8.01 8.10
CA LYS A 89 -6.36 -8.59 9.45
C LYS A 89 -6.28 -7.49 10.50
N PRO A 90 -6.90 -7.68 11.67
CA PRO A 90 -6.97 -6.66 12.72
C PRO A 90 -5.63 -6.35 13.41
N TYR A 91 -4.59 -7.11 13.11
CA TYR A 91 -3.25 -6.91 13.66
C TYR A 91 -2.26 -6.34 12.64
N ILE A 92 -2.69 -5.97 11.43
CA ILE A 92 -1.85 -5.31 10.44
C ILE A 92 -1.93 -3.80 10.68
N VAL A 93 -0.77 -3.17 10.86
CA VAL A 93 -0.64 -1.73 11.07
C VAL A 93 0.22 -1.13 9.95
N PRO A 94 -0.37 -0.47 8.96
CA PRO A 94 0.40 0.25 7.95
C PRO A 94 1.05 1.50 8.55
N ILE A 95 2.28 1.80 8.13
CA ILE A 95 3.04 2.98 8.57
C ILE A 95 3.38 3.89 7.38
N PRO A 96 2.39 4.59 6.79
CA PRO A 96 2.63 5.49 5.66
C PRO A 96 3.34 6.78 6.12
N GLY A 97 4.63 6.89 5.80
CA GLY A 97 5.42 8.10 6.11
C GLY A 97 5.08 9.27 5.18
N THR A 98 4.94 10.48 5.74
CA THR A 98 4.78 11.72 4.97
C THR A 98 5.29 12.93 5.72
N ARG A 99 5.70 13.98 4.97
CA ARG A 99 6.04 15.31 5.49
C ARG A 99 5.02 16.38 5.09
N LYS A 100 3.94 16.01 4.41
CA LYS A 100 2.91 16.91 3.89
C LYS A 100 1.60 16.69 4.63
N LEU A 101 1.02 17.74 5.20
CA LEU A 101 -0.22 17.67 5.98
C LEU A 101 -1.40 17.12 5.18
N ASN A 102 -1.55 17.54 3.92
CA ASN A 102 -2.61 17.00 3.07
C ASN A 102 -2.47 15.49 2.81
N ARG A 103 -1.22 14.98 2.75
CA ARG A 103 -0.97 13.54 2.64
C ARG A 103 -1.23 12.80 3.93
N LEU A 104 -0.94 13.44 5.06
CA LEU A 104 -1.28 12.88 6.37
C LEU A 104 -2.79 12.71 6.50
N ALA A 105 -3.57 13.74 6.18
CA ALA A 105 -5.02 13.68 6.19
C ALA A 105 -5.57 12.60 5.24
N GLU A 106 -5.05 12.52 4.00
CA GLU A 106 -5.39 11.49 3.03
C GLU A 106 -5.11 10.08 3.58
N ASN A 107 -3.92 9.86 4.15
CA ASN A 107 -3.55 8.55 4.71
C ASN A 107 -4.43 8.16 5.91
N LEU A 108 -4.75 9.11 6.79
CA LEU A 108 -5.64 8.87 7.94
C LEU A 108 -7.05 8.50 7.51
N GLY A 109 -7.58 9.17 6.48
CA GLY A 109 -8.91 8.87 5.94
C GLY A 109 -9.06 7.46 5.35
N ALA A 110 -7.96 6.71 5.16
CA ALA A 110 -8.03 5.30 4.78
C ALA A 110 -8.66 4.41 5.87
N ALA A 111 -8.61 4.84 7.13
CA ALA A 111 -9.21 4.09 8.25
C ALA A 111 -10.74 4.09 8.21
N ASP A 112 -11.34 5.06 7.54
CA ASP A 112 -12.80 5.18 7.42
C ASP A 112 -13.35 4.43 6.19
N ILE A 113 -12.48 3.88 5.34
CA ILE A 113 -12.88 3.16 4.13
C ILE A 113 -13.14 1.69 4.45
N VAL A 114 -14.39 1.30 4.30
CA VAL A 114 -14.81 -0.11 4.41
C VAL A 114 -14.76 -0.75 3.04
N LEU A 115 -13.92 -1.77 2.88
CA LEU A 115 -13.89 -2.63 1.71
C LEU A 115 -14.77 -3.86 1.95
N THR A 116 -15.56 -4.23 0.96
CA THR A 116 -16.30 -5.49 0.97
C THR A 116 -15.35 -6.68 0.86
N ALA A 117 -15.80 -7.86 1.27
CA ALA A 117 -15.02 -9.09 1.11
C ALA A 117 -14.64 -9.36 -0.36
N GLY A 118 -15.52 -9.00 -1.31
CA GLY A 118 -15.25 -9.12 -2.75
C GLY A 118 -14.16 -8.17 -3.22
N GLU A 119 -14.16 -6.91 -2.76
CA GLU A 119 -13.12 -5.93 -3.10
C GLU A 119 -11.75 -6.34 -2.53
N VAL A 120 -11.72 -6.85 -1.30
CA VAL A 120 -10.48 -7.39 -0.70
C VAL A 120 -9.98 -8.58 -1.50
N ALA A 121 -10.87 -9.52 -1.87
CA ALA A 121 -10.51 -10.71 -2.65
C ALA A 121 -10.01 -10.35 -4.06
N ALA A 122 -10.60 -9.36 -4.72
CA ALA A 122 -10.15 -8.90 -6.03
C ALA A 122 -8.73 -8.30 -5.99
N ILE A 123 -8.41 -7.54 -4.93
CA ILE A 123 -7.06 -7.01 -4.73
C ILE A 123 -6.07 -8.15 -4.42
N ASP A 124 -6.48 -9.14 -3.60
CA ASP A 124 -5.66 -10.32 -3.31
C ASP A 124 -5.34 -11.10 -4.59
N GLU A 125 -6.34 -11.37 -5.41
CA GLU A 125 -6.18 -12.07 -6.70
C GLU A 125 -5.27 -11.29 -7.65
N ALA A 126 -5.43 -9.97 -7.75
CA ALA A 126 -4.56 -9.13 -8.56
C ALA A 126 -3.10 -9.22 -8.09
N LEU A 127 -2.86 -9.23 -6.76
CA LEU A 127 -1.53 -9.38 -6.19
C LEU A 127 -0.93 -10.77 -6.43
N ASP A 128 -1.73 -11.84 -6.32
CA ASP A 128 -1.30 -13.22 -6.53
C ASP A 128 -0.92 -13.51 -7.99
N ASN A 129 -1.58 -12.85 -8.93
CA ASN A 129 -1.34 -12.97 -10.37
C ASN A 129 -0.25 -12.03 -10.90
N MET A 130 0.31 -11.17 -10.05
CA MET A 130 1.37 -10.25 -10.45
C MET A 130 2.75 -10.89 -10.48
N THR A 131 3.52 -10.54 -11.51
CA THR A 131 4.98 -10.71 -11.47
C THR A 131 5.57 -9.56 -10.68
N MET A 132 5.82 -9.77 -9.38
CA MET A 132 6.38 -8.75 -8.52
C MET A 132 7.77 -8.34 -9.00
N SER A 133 7.98 -7.04 -9.21
CA SER A 133 9.34 -6.50 -9.36
C SER A 133 10.15 -6.71 -8.08
N ASN A 134 11.45 -6.88 -8.19
CA ASN A 134 12.33 -6.97 -7.02
C ASN A 134 12.18 -5.70 -6.17
N VAL A 135 11.77 -5.87 -4.92
CA VAL A 135 11.62 -4.77 -3.96
C VAL A 135 12.90 -4.71 -3.13
N PHE A 136 13.43 -3.50 -2.90
CA PHE A 136 14.61 -3.27 -2.05
C PHE A 136 15.83 -4.13 -2.41
N GLY A 137 16.33 -4.01 -3.63
CA GLY A 137 17.60 -4.62 -4.03
C GLY A 137 17.59 -6.13 -4.14
N GLY A 138 16.43 -6.76 -4.34
CA GLY A 138 16.36 -8.17 -4.69
C GLY A 138 15.81 -9.10 -3.61
N THR A 139 15.06 -8.58 -2.65
CA THR A 139 14.29 -9.45 -1.73
C THR A 139 13.30 -10.26 -2.55
N ARG A 140 13.54 -11.55 -2.72
CA ARG A 140 12.59 -12.46 -3.36
C ARG A 140 11.40 -12.66 -2.43
N VAL A 141 10.21 -12.31 -2.91
CA VAL A 141 8.97 -12.74 -2.25
C VAL A 141 8.85 -14.25 -2.50
N ILE A 142 9.03 -15.03 -1.47
CA ILE A 142 8.79 -16.49 -1.54
C ILE A 142 7.27 -16.65 -1.45
N LYS A 143 6.62 -16.98 -2.57
CA LYS A 143 5.23 -17.45 -2.56
C LYS A 143 5.20 -18.78 -1.77
N ARG A 144 4.43 -18.81 -0.70
CA ARG A 144 4.11 -20.05 0.02
C ARG A 144 2.83 -20.63 -0.53
#